data_0f42ddf0eb8308eb09a042ec96ce83f0
#
_entry.id   0f42ddf0eb8308eb09a042ec96ce83f0
#
_cell.length_a   1.000
_cell.length_b   1.000
_cell.length_c   1.000
_cell.angle_alpha   90.00
_cell.angle_beta   90.00
_cell.angle_gamma   90.00
#
_symmetry.space_group_name_H-M   'P 1'
#
loop_
_entity.id
_entity.type
_entity.pdbx_description
1 polymer ?
#
loop_
_entity_poly.entity_id
_entity_poly.type
_entity_poly.pdbx_seq_one_letter_code
_entity_poly.pdbx_strand_id
1 'polypeptide(L)'
;MGLLFLLPSLIVIVLITFLPIGQTFYRSLFRWDIKFESRQYFTGLTNYTAIFQGLVNPDEALSWTVSFWHSAWVTFLFTVVAVSIETVLGLLIALIINREFRGRGLVRTATLVPWAIPTVASAQMWRMMFSSQGGVINDIAKKLGLITDYVNFLGDSTTTAFWSMVTADAWKTTPFMALLLLAG
;
A
#
# COMPACT_ATOMS: atom_id res chain seq x y z
N MET A 1 -10.89 -32.35 21.78
CA MET A 1 -11.49 -32.67 20.47
C MET A 1 -11.52 -31.50 19.48
N GLY A 2 -11.75 -30.24 19.91
CA GLY A 2 -11.79 -29.10 18.97
C GLY A 2 -10.52 -28.86 18.15
N LEU A 3 -9.33 -29.07 18.72
CA LEU A 3 -8.05 -28.90 18.01
C LEU A 3 -7.87 -29.87 16.83
N LEU A 4 -8.44 -31.08 16.90
CA LEU A 4 -8.36 -32.07 15.82
C LEU A 4 -9.12 -31.60 14.56
N PHE A 5 -10.23 -30.87 14.71
CA PHE A 5 -10.98 -30.30 13.60
C PHE A 5 -10.28 -29.10 12.96
N LEU A 6 -9.41 -28.40 13.72
CA LEU A 6 -8.59 -27.32 13.20
C LEU A 6 -7.30 -27.78 12.53
N LEU A 7 -6.86 -29.02 12.76
CA LEU A 7 -5.61 -29.56 12.22
C LEU A 7 -5.47 -29.42 10.70
N PRO A 8 -6.45 -29.78 9.88
CA PRO A 8 -6.33 -29.64 8.42
C PRO A 8 -6.11 -28.19 7.99
N SER A 9 -6.85 -27.24 8.57
CA SER A 9 -6.69 -25.80 8.26
C SER A 9 -5.36 -25.25 8.77
N LEU A 10 -4.92 -25.66 9.95
CA LEU A 10 -3.62 -25.26 10.50
C LEU A 10 -2.45 -25.77 9.63
N ILE A 11 -2.51 -27.02 9.16
CA ILE A 11 -1.49 -27.56 8.24
C ILE A 11 -1.42 -26.73 6.97
N VAL A 12 -2.56 -26.42 6.36
CA VAL A 12 -2.61 -25.61 5.13
C VAL A 12 -2.05 -24.20 5.38
N ILE A 13 -2.43 -23.55 6.49
CA ILE A 13 -1.92 -22.21 6.85
C ILE A 13 -0.40 -22.27 7.08
N VAL A 14 0.08 -23.26 7.83
CA VAL A 14 1.52 -23.43 8.09
C VAL A 14 2.28 -23.62 6.77
N LEU A 15 1.83 -24.50 5.90
CA LEU A 15 2.51 -24.75 4.62
C LEU A 15 2.49 -23.52 3.71
N ILE A 16 1.34 -22.87 3.56
CA ILE A 16 1.20 -21.73 2.64
C ILE A 16 1.88 -20.48 3.17
N THR A 17 1.90 -20.27 4.50
CA THR A 17 2.44 -19.05 5.10
C THR A 17 3.91 -19.22 5.51
N PHE A 18 4.21 -20.24 6.29
CA PHE A 18 5.56 -20.36 6.87
C PHE A 18 6.60 -20.90 5.89
N LEU A 19 6.20 -21.71 4.91
CA LEU A 19 7.14 -22.24 3.93
C LEU A 19 7.72 -21.11 3.05
N PRO A 20 6.93 -20.20 2.46
CA PRO A 20 7.49 -19.05 1.72
C PRO A 20 8.31 -18.12 2.60
N ILE A 21 7.90 -17.90 3.85
CA ILE A 21 8.67 -17.06 4.80
C ILE A 21 10.04 -17.71 5.07
N GLY A 22 10.06 -19.01 5.36
CA GLY A 22 11.31 -19.74 5.56
C GLY A 22 12.21 -19.73 4.32
N GLN A 23 11.64 -19.90 3.13
CA GLN A 23 12.39 -19.78 1.87
C GLN A 23 12.95 -18.37 1.66
N THR A 24 12.17 -17.34 1.96
CA THR A 24 12.63 -15.94 1.86
C THR A 24 13.77 -15.66 2.82
N PHE A 25 13.63 -16.12 4.08
CA PHE A 25 14.71 -16.03 5.06
C PHE A 25 15.96 -16.79 4.61
N TYR A 26 15.82 -18.02 4.15
CA TYR A 26 16.95 -18.79 3.60
C TYR A 26 17.63 -18.06 2.44
N ARG A 27 16.87 -17.56 1.48
CA ARG A 27 17.40 -16.80 0.34
C ARG A 27 18.07 -15.49 0.75
N SER A 28 17.63 -14.86 1.82
CA SER A 28 18.24 -13.61 2.33
C SER A 28 19.68 -13.78 2.84
N LEU A 29 20.09 -15.03 3.11
CA LEU A 29 21.47 -15.37 3.47
C LEU A 29 22.40 -15.53 2.27
N PHE A 30 21.87 -15.41 1.06
CA PHE A 30 22.63 -15.50 -0.18
C PHE A 30 22.69 -14.15 -0.90
N ARG A 31 23.78 -13.90 -1.60
CA ARG A 31 23.85 -12.83 -2.59
C ARG A 31 23.44 -13.42 -3.93
N TRP A 32 22.38 -12.89 -4.49
CA TRP A 32 21.78 -13.37 -5.74
C TRP A 32 21.90 -12.29 -6.81
N ASP A 33 22.52 -12.62 -7.94
CA ASP A 33 22.53 -11.75 -9.09
C ASP A 33 21.27 -12.05 -9.94
N ILE A 34 20.34 -11.09 -10.00
CA ILE A 34 19.09 -11.23 -10.74
C ILE A 34 19.33 -11.46 -12.24
N LYS A 35 20.47 -11.00 -12.77
CA LYS A 35 20.83 -11.18 -14.19
C LYS A 35 21.41 -12.56 -14.49
N PHE A 36 21.99 -13.22 -13.49
CA PHE A 36 22.69 -14.49 -13.62
C PHE A 36 22.26 -15.44 -12.50
N GLU A 37 21.14 -16.14 -12.69
CA GLU A 37 20.58 -17.07 -11.67
C GLU A 37 21.56 -18.14 -11.18
N SER A 38 22.58 -18.49 -11.98
CA SER A 38 23.62 -19.45 -11.61
C SER A 38 24.66 -18.93 -10.63
N ARG A 39 24.69 -17.62 -10.38
CA ARG A 39 25.68 -16.99 -9.47
C ARG A 39 25.03 -16.71 -8.11
N GLN A 40 24.93 -17.76 -7.29
CA GLN A 40 24.49 -17.65 -5.91
C GLN A 40 25.70 -17.86 -5.00
N TYR A 41 25.92 -16.92 -4.10
CA TYR A 41 26.98 -17.03 -3.09
C TYR A 41 26.38 -16.94 -1.71
N PHE A 42 26.69 -17.93 -0.86
CA PHE A 42 26.30 -17.84 0.53
C PHE A 42 27.11 -16.74 1.23
N THR A 43 26.43 -15.75 1.77
CA THR A 43 27.02 -14.59 2.42
C THR A 43 26.67 -14.49 3.90
N GLY A 44 25.87 -15.43 4.42
CA GLY A 44 25.39 -15.40 5.81
C GLY A 44 24.65 -14.11 6.10
N LEU A 45 25.02 -13.43 7.17
CA LEU A 45 24.39 -12.20 7.63
C LEU A 45 24.91 -10.91 6.98
N THR A 46 25.77 -10.99 5.98
CA THR A 46 26.39 -9.81 5.35
C THR A 46 25.36 -8.86 4.74
N ASN A 47 24.25 -9.39 4.19
CA ASN A 47 23.18 -8.55 3.68
C ASN A 47 22.53 -7.71 4.79
N TYR A 48 22.39 -8.27 5.99
CA TYR A 48 21.80 -7.57 7.14
C TYR A 48 22.76 -6.52 7.71
N THR A 49 24.06 -6.87 7.84
CA THR A 49 25.05 -5.90 8.30
C THR A 49 25.17 -4.73 7.32
N ALA A 50 25.10 -4.97 6.00
CA ALA A 50 25.10 -3.93 4.99
C ALA A 50 23.87 -2.99 5.11
N ILE A 51 22.67 -3.51 5.43
CA ILE A 51 21.48 -2.68 5.70
C ILE A 51 21.74 -1.75 6.88
N PHE A 52 22.30 -2.25 7.98
CA PHE A 52 22.63 -1.42 9.15
C PHE A 52 23.74 -0.39 8.83
N GLN A 53 24.75 -0.75 8.06
CA GLN A 53 25.77 0.20 7.60
C GLN A 53 25.17 1.33 6.78
N GLY A 54 24.17 1.05 5.92
CA GLY A 54 23.44 2.06 5.17
C GLY A 54 22.70 3.07 6.03
N LEU A 55 22.35 2.72 7.26
CA LEU A 55 21.76 3.63 8.24
C LEU A 55 22.81 4.49 8.95
N VAL A 56 23.95 3.88 9.32
CA VAL A 56 24.98 4.53 10.16
C VAL A 56 25.92 5.39 9.32
N ASN A 57 26.36 4.88 8.16
CA ASN A 57 27.32 5.54 7.27
C ASN A 57 26.78 5.57 5.83
N PRO A 58 25.81 6.43 5.54
CA PRO A 58 25.17 6.47 4.21
C PRO A 58 26.13 6.83 3.08
N ASP A 59 27.18 7.60 3.34
CA ASP A 59 28.16 8.03 2.34
C ASP A 59 29.11 6.90 1.91
N GLU A 60 29.37 5.94 2.78
CA GLU A 60 30.20 4.76 2.51
C GLU A 60 29.39 3.52 2.14
N ALA A 61 28.08 3.58 2.32
CA ALA A 61 27.17 2.45 2.14
C ALA A 61 26.88 2.19 0.66
N LEU A 62 26.51 0.95 0.37
CA LEU A 62 26.02 0.58 -0.95
C LEU A 62 24.70 1.31 -1.25
N SER A 63 24.54 1.84 -2.44
CA SER A 63 23.38 2.65 -2.85
C SER A 63 22.02 1.98 -2.55
N TRP A 64 21.94 0.64 -2.65
CA TRP A 64 20.71 -0.09 -2.36
C TRP A 64 20.35 -0.10 -0.86
N THR A 65 21.32 -0.01 0.05
CA THR A 65 21.06 0.02 1.51
C THR A 65 20.53 1.38 1.95
N VAL A 66 21.03 2.45 1.35
CA VAL A 66 20.48 3.81 1.54
C VAL A 66 19.07 3.87 0.99
N SER A 67 18.83 3.30 -0.20
CA SER A 67 17.50 3.21 -0.80
C SER A 67 16.53 2.39 0.04
N PHE A 68 16.99 1.35 0.74
CA PHE A 68 16.17 0.56 1.66
C PHE A 68 15.62 1.43 2.80
N TRP A 69 16.48 2.19 3.48
CA TRP A 69 16.05 3.03 4.60
C TRP A 69 15.15 4.18 4.16
N HIS A 70 15.45 4.77 3.01
CA HIS A 70 14.57 5.77 2.40
C HIS A 70 13.18 5.17 2.10
N SER A 71 13.13 4.00 1.49
CA SER A 71 11.87 3.31 1.20
C SER A 71 11.12 2.91 2.46
N ALA A 72 11.82 2.43 3.49
CA ALA A 72 11.24 2.10 4.78
C ALA A 72 10.59 3.34 5.44
N TRP A 73 11.29 4.48 5.41
CA TRP A 73 10.76 5.75 5.92
C TRP A 73 9.54 6.23 5.15
N VAL A 74 9.61 6.23 3.81
CA VAL A 74 8.46 6.62 2.97
C VAL A 74 7.27 5.71 3.20
N THR A 75 7.49 4.39 3.33
CA THR A 75 6.43 3.42 3.64
C THR A 75 5.82 3.68 5.00
N PHE A 76 6.63 3.94 6.03
CA PHE A 76 6.14 4.28 7.36
C PHE A 76 5.29 5.55 7.34
N LEU A 77 5.79 6.61 6.70
CA LEU A 77 5.08 7.87 6.56
C LEU A 77 3.76 7.69 5.79
N PHE A 78 3.80 6.96 4.68
CA PHE A 78 2.61 6.62 3.89
C PHE A 78 1.57 5.91 4.75
N THR A 79 1.98 4.88 5.48
CA THR A 79 1.07 4.11 6.34
C THR A 79 0.43 4.99 7.42
N VAL A 80 1.22 5.79 8.12
CA VAL A 80 0.69 6.67 9.17
C VAL A 80 -0.30 7.68 8.60
N VAL A 81 0.03 8.32 7.47
CA VAL A 81 -0.83 9.32 6.85
C VAL A 81 -2.10 8.69 6.28
N ALA A 82 -1.97 7.62 5.50
CA ALA A 82 -3.11 6.95 4.87
C ALA A 82 -4.08 6.39 5.91
N VAL A 83 -3.60 5.62 6.89
CA VAL A 83 -4.43 5.04 7.95
C VAL A 83 -5.09 6.13 8.81
N SER A 84 -4.42 7.24 9.07
CA SER A 84 -5.02 8.37 9.81
C SER A 84 -6.19 8.98 9.03
N ILE A 85 -6.02 9.23 7.74
CA ILE A 85 -7.07 9.75 6.87
C ILE A 85 -8.23 8.76 6.77
N GLU A 86 -7.94 7.50 6.53
CA GLU A 86 -8.93 6.42 6.45
C GLU A 86 -9.73 6.25 7.73
N THR A 87 -9.05 6.35 8.88
CA THR A 87 -9.72 6.26 10.19
C THR A 87 -10.68 7.41 10.40
N VAL A 88 -10.25 8.64 10.10
CA VAL A 88 -11.11 9.82 10.23
C VAL A 88 -12.30 9.75 9.27
N LEU A 89 -12.05 9.48 8.00
CA LEU A 89 -13.11 9.38 6.99
C LEU A 89 -14.02 8.18 7.25
N GLY A 90 -13.45 7.05 7.62
CA GLY A 90 -14.17 5.83 7.99
C GLY A 90 -15.07 6.05 9.18
N LEU A 91 -14.60 6.75 10.22
CA LEU A 91 -15.41 7.11 11.39
C LEU A 91 -16.58 8.02 11.01
N LEU A 92 -16.33 9.04 10.19
CA LEU A 92 -17.41 9.93 9.71
C LEU A 92 -18.47 9.15 8.94
N ILE A 93 -18.08 8.28 8.04
CA ILE A 93 -18.99 7.41 7.28
C ILE A 93 -19.71 6.44 8.22
N ALA A 94 -19.02 5.81 9.16
CA ALA A 94 -19.61 4.90 10.13
C ALA A 94 -20.69 5.60 10.97
N LEU A 95 -20.42 6.81 11.48
CA LEU A 95 -21.39 7.59 12.26
C LEU A 95 -22.64 7.96 11.44
N ILE A 96 -22.49 8.29 10.15
CA ILE A 96 -23.62 8.58 9.25
C ILE A 96 -24.44 7.30 9.02
N ILE A 97 -23.77 6.20 8.66
CA ILE A 97 -24.43 4.94 8.34
C ILE A 97 -25.03 4.28 9.60
N ASN A 98 -24.53 4.59 10.79
CA ASN A 98 -25.07 4.07 12.03
C ASN A 98 -26.46 4.64 12.36
N ARG A 99 -26.82 5.81 11.86
CA ARG A 99 -28.13 6.43 12.06
C ARG A 99 -29.22 5.68 11.29
N GLU A 100 -30.44 5.70 11.81
CA GLU A 100 -31.61 5.18 11.14
C GLU A 100 -32.19 6.23 10.19
N PHE A 101 -32.15 5.95 8.89
CA PHE A 101 -32.78 6.79 7.85
C PHE A 101 -33.25 5.95 6.67
N ARG A 102 -34.19 6.49 5.89
CA ARG A 102 -34.70 5.83 4.67
C ARG A 102 -33.59 5.75 3.64
N GLY A 103 -33.33 4.54 3.13
CA GLY A 103 -32.26 4.32 2.15
C GLY A 103 -30.92 3.95 2.76
N ARG A 104 -30.78 3.78 4.09
CA ARG A 104 -29.55 3.37 4.77
C ARG A 104 -28.86 2.16 4.10
N GLY A 105 -29.66 1.14 3.72
CA GLY A 105 -29.11 -0.05 3.06
C GLY A 105 -28.43 0.27 1.72
N LEU A 106 -29.05 1.13 0.91
CA LEU A 106 -28.48 1.56 -0.36
C LEU A 106 -27.16 2.33 -0.17
N VAL A 107 -27.13 3.28 0.78
CA VAL A 107 -25.91 4.04 1.10
C VAL A 107 -24.81 3.11 1.58
N ARG A 108 -25.13 2.14 2.44
CA ARG A 108 -24.17 1.14 2.92
C ARG A 108 -23.57 0.31 1.78
N THR A 109 -24.41 -0.13 0.84
CA THR A 109 -23.96 -0.88 -0.32
C THR A 109 -23.12 -0.01 -1.27
N ALA A 110 -23.57 1.22 -1.53
CA ALA A 110 -22.83 2.15 -2.39
C ALA A 110 -21.46 2.52 -1.83
N THR A 111 -21.35 2.66 -0.51
CA THR A 111 -20.05 2.92 0.15
C THR A 111 -19.05 1.80 -0.10
N LEU A 112 -19.48 0.55 -0.28
CA LEU A 112 -18.59 -0.59 -0.49
C LEU A 112 -18.08 -0.73 -1.93
N VAL A 113 -18.64 0.00 -2.88
CA VAL A 113 -18.27 -0.11 -4.31
C VAL A 113 -16.77 0.09 -4.54
N PRO A 114 -16.10 1.13 -3.98
CA PRO A 114 -14.67 1.30 -4.19
C PRO A 114 -13.83 0.11 -3.71
N TRP A 115 -14.20 -0.47 -2.58
CA TRP A 115 -13.49 -1.61 -2.02
C TRP A 115 -13.68 -2.88 -2.85
N ALA A 116 -14.88 -3.08 -3.42
CA ALA A 116 -15.21 -4.25 -4.23
C ALA A 116 -14.50 -4.29 -5.59
N ILE A 117 -14.02 -3.15 -6.11
CA ILE A 117 -13.31 -3.09 -7.38
C ILE A 117 -11.94 -3.77 -7.25
N PRO A 118 -11.52 -4.66 -8.19
CA PRO A 118 -10.20 -5.26 -8.17
C PRO A 118 -9.08 -4.20 -8.10
N THR A 119 -8.06 -4.44 -7.26
CA THR A 119 -7.01 -3.45 -7.00
C THR A 119 -6.28 -3.00 -8.27
N VAL A 120 -6.00 -3.93 -9.18
CA VAL A 120 -5.36 -3.60 -10.48
C VAL A 120 -6.23 -2.67 -11.32
N ALA A 121 -7.54 -2.90 -11.35
CA ALA A 121 -8.47 -2.03 -12.09
C ALA A 121 -8.54 -0.64 -11.46
N SER A 122 -8.64 -0.54 -10.12
CA SER A 122 -8.60 0.73 -9.39
C SER A 122 -7.31 1.49 -9.65
N ALA A 123 -6.15 0.81 -9.61
CA ALA A 123 -4.86 1.44 -9.85
C ALA A 123 -4.76 2.02 -11.28
N GLN A 124 -5.23 1.28 -12.29
CA GLN A 124 -5.26 1.77 -13.68
C GLN A 124 -6.22 2.95 -13.84
N MET A 125 -7.40 2.90 -13.22
CA MET A 125 -8.34 4.01 -13.23
C MET A 125 -7.72 5.29 -12.65
N TRP A 126 -7.12 5.22 -11.47
CA TRP A 126 -6.45 6.36 -10.84
C TRP A 126 -5.26 6.86 -11.65
N ARG A 127 -4.46 5.95 -12.23
CA ARG A 127 -3.37 6.33 -13.14
C ARG A 127 -3.86 7.14 -14.33
N MET A 128 -4.98 6.75 -14.94
CA MET A 128 -5.59 7.52 -16.03
C MET A 128 -6.14 8.86 -15.54
N MET A 129 -6.76 8.90 -14.37
CA MET A 129 -7.29 10.16 -13.79
C MET A 129 -6.19 11.17 -13.47
N PHE A 130 -5.01 10.71 -13.02
CA PHE A 130 -3.84 11.54 -12.71
C PHE A 130 -2.94 11.83 -13.93
N SER A 131 -3.27 11.32 -15.11
CA SER A 131 -2.46 11.50 -16.30
C SER A 131 -2.31 12.97 -16.69
N SER A 132 -1.09 13.37 -17.09
CA SER A 132 -0.84 14.67 -17.70
C SER A 132 -1.37 14.79 -19.14
N GLN A 133 -1.78 13.67 -19.76
CA GLN A 133 -2.32 13.63 -21.11
C GLN A 133 -3.85 13.46 -21.06
N GLY A 134 -4.57 14.52 -20.64
CA GLY A 134 -6.03 14.50 -20.63
C GLY A 134 -6.65 13.75 -19.43
N GLY A 135 -5.96 13.71 -18.29
CA GLY A 135 -6.52 13.16 -17.05
C GLY A 135 -7.63 14.05 -16.48
N VAL A 136 -8.71 13.43 -16.05
CA VAL A 136 -9.91 14.14 -15.53
C VAL A 136 -9.57 15.09 -14.38
N ILE A 137 -8.63 14.73 -13.53
CA ILE A 137 -8.21 15.58 -12.38
C ILE A 137 -7.52 16.85 -12.88
N ASN A 138 -6.66 16.73 -13.89
CA ASN A 138 -6.02 17.87 -14.53
C ASN A 138 -7.06 18.80 -15.20
N ASP A 139 -8.02 18.21 -15.91
CA ASP A 139 -9.08 18.98 -16.58
C ASP A 139 -9.94 19.77 -15.57
N ILE A 140 -10.32 19.14 -14.48
CA ILE A 140 -11.08 19.79 -13.40
C ILE A 140 -10.24 20.89 -12.76
N ALA A 141 -8.99 20.61 -12.39
CA ALA A 141 -8.11 21.57 -11.75
C ALA A 141 -7.85 22.79 -12.64
N LYS A 142 -7.68 22.59 -13.94
CA LYS A 142 -7.50 23.68 -14.90
C LYS A 142 -8.77 24.51 -15.07
N LYS A 143 -9.95 23.87 -15.16
CA LYS A 143 -11.24 24.58 -15.24
C LYS A 143 -11.55 25.40 -13.99
N LEU A 144 -11.09 24.95 -12.82
CA LEU A 144 -11.23 25.67 -11.55
C LEU A 144 -10.14 26.75 -11.36
N GLY A 145 -9.20 26.90 -12.29
CA GLY A 145 -8.10 27.87 -12.18
C GLY A 145 -7.05 27.53 -11.14
N LEU A 146 -7.01 26.27 -10.68
CA LEU A 146 -6.05 25.79 -9.67
C LEU A 146 -4.67 25.53 -10.25
N ILE A 147 -4.61 25.18 -11.54
CA ILE A 147 -3.39 24.95 -12.31
C ILE A 147 -3.47 25.66 -13.66
N THR A 148 -2.33 26.11 -14.17
CA THR A 148 -2.20 26.72 -15.51
C THR A 148 -1.92 25.67 -16.56
N ASP A 149 -1.04 24.73 -16.27
CA ASP A 149 -0.61 23.65 -17.14
C ASP A 149 -0.88 22.29 -16.52
N TYR A 150 -0.95 21.26 -17.37
CA TYR A 150 -1.14 19.91 -16.91
C TYR A 150 0.05 19.41 -16.09
N VAL A 151 -0.22 18.84 -14.94
CA VAL A 151 0.75 18.31 -13.98
C VAL A 151 0.81 16.79 -14.15
N ASN A 152 2.02 16.24 -14.19
CA ASN A 152 2.20 14.81 -14.06
C ASN A 152 2.23 14.43 -12.57
N PHE A 153 1.06 14.22 -12.00
CA PHE A 153 0.90 13.94 -10.56
C PHE A 153 1.73 12.74 -10.05
N LEU A 154 2.06 11.80 -10.93
CA LEU A 154 2.81 10.60 -10.56
C LEU A 154 4.31 10.68 -10.86
N GLY A 155 4.78 11.73 -11.57
CA GLY A 155 6.15 11.78 -12.06
C GLY A 155 6.90 13.09 -11.82
N ASP A 156 6.22 14.23 -11.67
CA ASP A 156 6.89 15.52 -11.59
C ASP A 156 7.58 15.76 -10.23
N SER A 157 7.02 15.22 -9.16
CA SER A 157 7.55 15.40 -7.81
C SER A 157 7.19 14.22 -6.91
N THR A 158 8.11 13.88 -6.01
CA THR A 158 7.87 12.86 -4.99
C THR A 158 6.67 13.20 -4.10
N THR A 159 6.48 14.48 -3.81
CA THR A 159 5.37 14.95 -2.97
C THR A 159 4.03 14.80 -3.67
N THR A 160 3.93 15.18 -4.96
CA THR A 160 2.69 15.00 -5.73
C THR A 160 2.35 13.54 -5.92
N ALA A 161 3.35 12.69 -6.20
CA ALA A 161 3.18 11.24 -6.30
C ALA A 161 2.70 10.64 -4.99
N PHE A 162 3.28 11.04 -3.86
CA PHE A 162 2.89 10.59 -2.53
C PHE A 162 1.41 10.88 -2.24
N TRP A 163 0.97 12.13 -2.41
CA TRP A 163 -0.42 12.51 -2.15
C TRP A 163 -1.42 11.89 -3.13
N SER A 164 -1.00 11.68 -4.38
CA SER A 164 -1.82 10.96 -5.38
C SER A 164 -2.06 9.52 -4.96
N MET A 165 -1.02 8.83 -4.48
CA MET A 165 -1.14 7.46 -3.96
C MET A 165 -1.99 7.41 -2.69
N VAL A 166 -1.78 8.32 -1.73
CA VAL A 166 -2.60 8.41 -0.51
C VAL A 166 -4.08 8.64 -0.86
N THR A 167 -4.37 9.50 -1.83
CA THR A 167 -5.75 9.77 -2.25
C THR A 167 -6.41 8.52 -2.86
N ALA A 168 -5.70 7.80 -3.72
CA ALA A 168 -6.20 6.58 -4.34
C ALA A 168 -6.44 5.47 -3.32
N ASP A 169 -5.52 5.32 -2.38
CA ASP A 169 -5.60 4.32 -1.30
C ASP A 169 -6.73 4.64 -0.33
N ALA A 170 -6.80 5.87 0.17
CA ALA A 170 -7.87 6.32 1.05
C ALA A 170 -9.26 6.14 0.41
N TRP A 171 -9.42 6.47 -0.87
CA TRP A 171 -10.69 6.22 -1.58
C TRP A 171 -11.07 4.75 -1.60
N LYS A 172 -10.10 3.87 -1.78
CA LYS A 172 -10.33 2.42 -1.89
C LYS A 172 -10.59 1.75 -0.56
N THR A 173 -9.87 2.14 0.50
CA THR A 173 -9.81 1.40 1.77
C THR A 173 -10.69 2.00 2.86
N THR A 174 -11.02 3.29 2.80
CA THR A 174 -11.96 3.95 3.74
C THR A 174 -13.29 3.20 3.92
N PRO A 175 -13.93 2.65 2.87
CA PRO A 175 -15.15 1.86 3.04
C PRO A 175 -14.99 0.67 3.98
N PHE A 176 -13.88 -0.04 3.88
CA PHE A 176 -13.60 -1.18 4.75
C PHE A 176 -13.33 -0.71 6.19
N MET A 177 -12.58 0.38 6.36
CA MET A 177 -12.38 1.01 7.67
C MET A 177 -13.73 1.40 8.33
N ALA A 178 -14.64 1.99 7.54
CA ALA A 178 -15.98 2.33 8.04
C ALA A 178 -16.77 1.11 8.51
N LEU A 179 -16.66 -0.03 7.82
CA LEU A 179 -17.29 -1.28 8.27
C LEU A 179 -16.66 -1.83 9.55
N LEU A 180 -15.35 -1.79 9.68
CA LEU A 180 -14.67 -2.22 10.91
C LEU A 180 -15.12 -1.39 12.11
N LEU A 181 -15.22 -0.07 11.94
CA LEU A 181 -15.68 0.84 12.99
C LEU A 181 -17.17 0.71 13.30
N LEU A 182 -17.97 0.18 12.37
CA LEU A 182 -19.40 -0.13 12.63
C LEU A 182 -19.58 -1.46 13.36
N ALA A 183 -18.62 -2.36 13.29
CA ALA A 183 -18.67 -3.67 13.93
C ALA A 183 -18.21 -3.66 15.39
N GLY A 184 -17.42 -2.68 15.81
CA GLY A 184 -16.94 -2.48 17.18
C GLY A 184 -17.74 -1.47 17.94
#